data_238026d73306a56945cbb887c937c297
#
_entry.id   238026d73306a56945cbb887c937c297
#
_cell.length_a   1.000
_cell.length_b   1.000
_cell.length_c   1.000
_cell.angle_alpha   90.00
_cell.angle_beta   90.00
_cell.angle_gamma   90.00
#
_symmetry.space_group_name_H-M   'P 1'
#
loop_
_entity.id
_entity.type
_entity.pdbx_description
1 polymer ?
#
loop_
_entity_poly.entity_id
_entity_poly.type
_entity_poly.pdbx_seq_one_letter_code
_entity_poly.pdbx_strand_id
1 'polypeptide(L)'
;LTNISHELRTPLTLICAPLKRIINQESDKKDVEKLLVPIYKQAYQMKSIIDMVLDVRKLEEGKDMLHILPHPLNEWVRSVGDKFVGEYHVKGIKLQYELDEEIKDVPFDKNKCEFVLSNFLMNALKFSESGTTTTLITTLSPEKDRVRISVKDQGMGLNMVDTDSLFSSFYQGVHEKGGSGIGLSYAKSLITHHKGKVGASNADGKGAVFYFELPLFTDACGQLEPVSTETSAGVEVNEPDQVDYTFLKKYSVMVVEDTPELRSYLKETLSHYFVRVYVAKDGKEGLEQIKDRLPDIIISDVMMPRMNGFELCREVKTNLDISHIPFILLTAYHNSQNMYTGYKTGA
;
A
#
# COMPACT_ATOMS: atom_id res chain seq x y z
N LEU A 1 -17.15 -14.95 5.88
CA LEU A 1 -16.69 -14.53 7.22
C LEU A 1 -15.82 -15.61 7.89
N THR A 2 -16.15 -16.91 7.78
CA THR A 2 -15.44 -18.02 8.45
C THR A 2 -13.95 -18.10 8.04
N ASN A 3 -13.65 -17.92 6.76
CA ASN A 3 -12.28 -17.99 6.23
C ASN A 3 -11.42 -16.77 6.64
N ILE A 4 -12.00 -15.56 6.67
CA ILE A 4 -11.29 -14.36 7.17
C ILE A 4 -10.86 -14.56 8.63
N SER A 5 -11.74 -15.12 9.45
CA SER A 5 -11.42 -15.39 10.85
C SER A 5 -10.26 -16.39 11.01
N HIS A 6 -10.14 -17.36 10.10
CA HIS A 6 -9.01 -18.30 10.07
C HIS A 6 -7.71 -17.61 9.62
N GLU A 7 -7.76 -16.83 8.56
CA GLU A 7 -6.61 -16.08 8.01
C GLU A 7 -6.07 -15.02 8.98
N LEU A 8 -6.93 -14.47 9.84
CA LEU A 8 -6.50 -13.53 10.89
C LEU A 8 -6.01 -14.25 12.15
N ARG A 9 -6.55 -15.44 12.47
CA ARG A 9 -6.17 -16.19 13.68
C ARG A 9 -4.73 -16.68 13.62
N THR A 10 -4.28 -17.16 12.45
CA THR A 10 -2.93 -17.71 12.27
C THR A 10 -1.84 -16.67 12.55
N PRO A 11 -1.79 -15.47 11.89
CA PRO A 11 -0.80 -14.46 12.22
C PRO A 11 -0.94 -13.94 13.65
N LEU A 12 -2.16 -13.83 14.18
CA LEU A 12 -2.38 -13.43 15.57
C LEU A 12 -1.74 -14.41 16.54
N THR A 13 -1.89 -15.71 16.30
CA THR A 13 -1.25 -16.75 17.15
C THR A 13 0.28 -16.65 17.04
N LEU A 14 0.83 -16.44 15.85
CA LEU A 14 2.27 -16.29 15.60
C LEU A 14 2.85 -14.99 16.17
N ILE A 15 2.01 -14.00 16.46
CA ILE A 15 2.37 -12.79 17.21
C ILE A 15 2.31 -13.05 18.71
N CYS A 16 1.19 -13.58 19.21
CA CYS A 16 0.92 -13.71 20.64
C CYS A 16 1.84 -14.73 21.33
N ALA A 17 2.17 -15.85 20.67
CA ALA A 17 2.98 -16.89 21.28
C ALA A 17 4.43 -16.44 21.58
N PRO A 18 5.18 -15.83 20.64
CA PRO A 18 6.51 -15.30 20.94
C PRO A 18 6.47 -14.12 21.92
N LEU A 19 5.47 -13.22 21.83
CA LEU A 19 5.32 -12.11 22.78
C LEU A 19 5.14 -12.65 24.22
N LYS A 20 4.34 -13.70 24.40
CA LYS A 20 4.15 -14.31 25.71
C LYS A 20 5.45 -14.90 26.27
N ARG A 21 6.33 -15.45 25.42
CA ARG A 21 7.66 -15.93 25.82
C ARG A 21 8.57 -14.78 26.26
N ILE A 22 8.55 -13.66 25.52
CA ILE A 22 9.33 -12.46 25.86
C ILE A 22 8.87 -11.88 27.20
N ILE A 23 7.54 -11.75 27.42
CA ILE A 23 6.95 -11.21 28.65
C ILE A 23 7.30 -12.07 29.87
N ASN A 24 7.31 -13.39 29.72
CA ASN A 24 7.64 -14.31 30.79
C ASN A 24 9.15 -14.36 31.12
N GLN A 25 9.97 -13.52 30.51
CA GLN A 25 11.44 -13.43 30.70
C GLN A 25 12.21 -14.75 30.48
N GLU A 26 11.67 -15.63 29.64
CA GLU A 26 12.31 -16.92 29.30
C GLU A 26 13.37 -16.79 28.21
N SER A 27 13.72 -15.55 27.78
CA SER A 27 14.61 -15.31 26.62
C SER A 27 15.69 -14.31 26.93
N ASP A 28 16.93 -14.62 26.54
CA ASP A 28 18.06 -13.69 26.56
C ASP A 28 17.88 -12.57 25.54
N LYS A 29 18.55 -11.41 25.75
CA LYS A 29 18.42 -10.22 24.90
C LYS A 29 18.65 -10.47 23.40
N LYS A 30 19.55 -11.39 23.03
CA LYS A 30 19.79 -11.82 21.63
C LYS A 30 18.66 -12.65 21.04
N ASP A 31 17.92 -13.39 21.86
CA ASP A 31 16.78 -14.18 21.42
C ASP A 31 15.53 -13.34 21.26
N VAL A 32 15.40 -12.23 21.99
CA VAL A 32 14.34 -11.24 21.83
C VAL A 32 14.36 -10.64 20.41
N GLU A 33 15.51 -10.22 19.90
CA GLU A 33 15.63 -9.67 18.54
C GLU A 33 15.19 -10.68 17.47
N LYS A 34 15.60 -11.95 17.61
CA LYS A 34 15.20 -13.01 16.67
C LYS A 34 13.70 -13.29 16.68
N LEU A 35 13.03 -13.05 17.82
CA LEU A 35 11.59 -13.21 17.95
C LEU A 35 10.80 -11.99 17.47
N LEU A 36 11.35 -10.79 17.59
CA LEU A 36 10.68 -9.55 17.19
C LEU A 36 10.50 -9.43 15.67
N VAL A 37 11.49 -9.83 14.86
CA VAL A 37 11.40 -9.75 13.39
C VAL A 37 10.24 -10.59 12.83
N PRO A 38 10.06 -11.87 13.22
CA PRO A 38 8.88 -12.65 12.82
C PRO A 38 7.56 -12.05 13.30
N ILE A 39 7.51 -11.52 14.53
CA ILE A 39 6.32 -10.86 15.09
C ILE A 39 5.92 -9.66 14.22
N TYR A 40 6.88 -8.80 13.92
CA TYR A 40 6.66 -7.63 13.08
C TYR A 40 6.12 -8.02 11.69
N LYS A 41 6.74 -9.03 11.05
CA LYS A 41 6.29 -9.55 9.75
C LYS A 41 4.84 -10.05 9.81
N GLN A 42 4.46 -10.77 10.86
CA GLN A 42 3.10 -11.28 11.02
C GLN A 42 2.08 -10.17 11.30
N ALA A 43 2.44 -9.17 12.11
CA ALA A 43 1.61 -7.99 12.35
C ALA A 43 1.38 -7.20 11.06
N TYR A 44 2.43 -6.99 10.26
CA TYR A 44 2.34 -6.31 8.98
C TYR A 44 1.48 -7.09 7.96
N GLN A 45 1.63 -8.41 7.92
CA GLN A 45 0.81 -9.28 7.07
C GLN A 45 -0.67 -9.22 7.47
N MET A 46 -0.97 -9.23 8.77
CA MET A 46 -2.33 -9.10 9.29
C MET A 46 -2.95 -7.74 8.93
N LYS A 47 -2.18 -6.65 9.09
CA LYS A 47 -2.60 -5.31 8.65
C LYS A 47 -2.94 -5.31 7.16
N SER A 48 -2.09 -5.86 6.29
CA SER A 48 -2.32 -5.94 4.85
C SER A 48 -3.61 -6.71 4.50
N ILE A 49 -3.93 -7.79 5.21
CA ILE A 49 -5.18 -8.54 5.01
C ILE A 49 -6.39 -7.69 5.41
N ILE A 50 -6.32 -6.98 6.52
CA ILE A 50 -7.41 -6.11 6.98
C ILE A 50 -7.65 -4.99 5.97
N ASP A 51 -6.59 -4.30 5.53
CA ASP A 51 -6.68 -3.22 4.55
C ASP A 51 -7.32 -3.72 3.25
N MET A 52 -6.89 -4.90 2.77
CA MET A 52 -7.44 -5.54 1.57
C MET A 52 -8.95 -5.87 1.71
N VAL A 53 -9.37 -6.39 2.86
CA VAL A 53 -10.80 -6.70 3.12
C VAL A 53 -11.65 -5.42 3.16
N LEU A 54 -11.13 -4.36 3.75
CA LEU A 54 -11.78 -3.06 3.80
C LEU A 54 -11.90 -2.44 2.40
N ASP A 55 -10.86 -2.55 1.59
CA ASP A 55 -10.85 -2.04 0.21
C ASP A 55 -11.82 -2.81 -0.69
N VAL A 56 -11.89 -4.14 -0.56
CA VAL A 56 -12.91 -4.95 -1.27
C VAL A 56 -14.32 -4.46 -0.92
N ARG A 57 -14.61 -4.22 0.36
CA ARG A 57 -15.92 -3.69 0.76
C ARG A 57 -16.23 -2.33 0.17
N LYS A 58 -15.26 -1.41 0.18
CA LYS A 58 -15.44 -0.07 -0.42
C LYS A 58 -15.72 -0.15 -1.92
N LEU A 59 -15.03 -1.05 -2.63
CA LEU A 59 -15.28 -1.32 -4.04
C LEU A 59 -16.69 -1.87 -4.27
N GLU A 60 -17.14 -2.86 -3.48
CA GLU A 60 -18.49 -3.43 -3.58
C GLU A 60 -19.59 -2.40 -3.29
N GLU A 61 -19.34 -1.46 -2.38
CA GLU A 61 -20.27 -0.37 -2.04
C GLU A 61 -20.22 0.81 -3.03
N GLY A 62 -19.34 0.74 -4.06
CA GLY A 62 -19.18 1.81 -5.06
C GLY A 62 -18.61 3.12 -4.49
N LYS A 63 -17.97 3.07 -3.32
CA LYS A 63 -17.42 4.23 -2.62
C LYS A 63 -15.96 4.53 -2.98
N ASP A 64 -15.26 3.59 -3.62
CA ASP A 64 -13.87 3.76 -4.04
C ASP A 64 -13.83 4.20 -5.51
N MET A 65 -13.43 5.43 -5.76
CA MET A 65 -13.27 5.97 -7.11
C MET A 65 -11.86 5.64 -7.62
N LEU A 66 -11.78 5.07 -8.83
CA LEU A 66 -10.51 4.87 -9.51
C LEU A 66 -9.93 6.21 -9.99
N HIS A 67 -8.65 6.42 -9.75
CA HIS A 67 -7.89 7.54 -10.29
C HIS A 67 -7.24 7.15 -11.62
N ILE A 68 -8.04 7.12 -12.69
CA ILE A 68 -7.60 6.71 -14.01
C ILE A 68 -6.94 7.91 -14.71
N LEU A 69 -5.62 7.84 -14.90
CA LEU A 69 -4.81 8.81 -15.62
C LEU A 69 -3.97 8.10 -16.68
N PRO A 70 -3.63 8.78 -17.80
CA PRO A 70 -2.70 8.20 -18.77
C PRO A 70 -1.28 8.11 -18.19
N HIS A 71 -0.67 6.93 -18.27
CA HIS A 71 0.69 6.66 -17.81
C HIS A 71 1.49 5.90 -18.86
N PRO A 72 2.82 6.13 -18.97
CA PRO A 72 3.70 5.36 -19.85
C PRO A 72 3.82 3.92 -19.31
N LEU A 73 3.05 3.00 -19.92
CA LEU A 73 2.85 1.65 -19.40
C LEU A 73 4.15 0.88 -19.23
N ASN A 74 5.01 0.87 -20.26
CA ASN A 74 6.23 0.07 -20.24
C ASN A 74 7.24 0.56 -19.19
N GLU A 75 7.35 1.87 -18.98
CA GLU A 75 8.17 2.45 -17.90
C GLU A 75 7.63 2.07 -16.54
N TRP A 76 6.31 2.14 -16.37
CA TRP A 76 5.67 1.74 -15.13
C TRP A 76 5.86 0.24 -14.86
N VAL A 77 5.68 -0.65 -15.85
CA VAL A 77 5.92 -2.10 -15.70
C VAL A 77 7.37 -2.37 -15.27
N ARG A 78 8.35 -1.68 -15.87
CA ARG A 78 9.76 -1.77 -15.45
C ARG A 78 9.94 -1.32 -14.00
N SER A 79 9.41 -0.15 -13.64
CA SER A 79 9.55 0.41 -12.30
C SER A 79 8.98 -0.52 -11.21
N VAL A 80 7.90 -1.23 -11.50
CA VAL A 80 7.33 -2.23 -10.59
C VAL A 80 8.21 -3.48 -10.54
N GLY A 81 8.64 -3.99 -11.68
CA GLY A 81 9.50 -5.19 -11.76
C GLY A 81 10.85 -4.99 -11.06
N ASP A 82 11.44 -3.82 -11.20
CA ASP A 82 12.75 -3.48 -10.61
C ASP A 82 12.73 -3.51 -9.08
N LYS A 83 11.58 -3.25 -8.44
CA LYS A 83 11.41 -3.40 -6.98
C LYS A 83 11.63 -4.86 -6.52
N PHE A 84 11.43 -5.84 -7.39
CA PHE A 84 11.56 -7.27 -7.09
C PHE A 84 12.93 -7.87 -7.47
N VAL A 85 13.79 -7.15 -8.20
CA VAL A 85 15.08 -7.66 -8.68
C VAL A 85 15.93 -8.25 -7.55
N GLY A 86 15.97 -7.58 -6.38
CA GLY A 86 16.71 -8.05 -5.21
C GLY A 86 16.22 -9.42 -4.70
N GLU A 87 14.90 -9.57 -4.54
CA GLU A 87 14.28 -10.81 -4.04
C GLU A 87 14.45 -11.96 -5.03
N TYR A 88 14.28 -11.69 -6.33
CA TYR A 88 14.48 -12.64 -7.40
C TYR A 88 15.95 -13.11 -7.47
N HIS A 89 16.89 -12.18 -7.33
CA HIS A 89 18.32 -12.49 -7.29
C HIS A 89 18.70 -13.39 -6.09
N VAL A 90 18.19 -13.07 -4.90
CA VAL A 90 18.42 -13.89 -3.68
C VAL A 90 17.90 -15.31 -3.87
N LYS A 91 16.78 -15.49 -4.59
CA LYS A 91 16.22 -16.82 -4.88
C LYS A 91 16.89 -17.52 -6.09
N GLY A 92 17.78 -16.82 -6.80
CA GLY A 92 18.43 -17.32 -8.01
C GLY A 92 17.49 -17.46 -9.21
N ILE A 93 16.48 -16.59 -9.31
CA ILE A 93 15.53 -16.54 -10.43
C ILE A 93 15.86 -15.31 -11.28
N LYS A 94 15.88 -15.44 -12.60
CA LYS A 94 16.12 -14.34 -13.51
C LYS A 94 14.82 -13.61 -13.84
N LEU A 95 14.79 -12.28 -13.70
CA LEU A 95 13.69 -11.44 -14.16
C LEU A 95 14.02 -10.88 -15.55
N GLN A 96 13.07 -10.99 -16.51
CA GLN A 96 13.22 -10.52 -17.90
C GLN A 96 12.00 -9.70 -18.32
N TYR A 97 12.18 -8.85 -19.35
CA TYR A 97 11.16 -7.96 -19.88
C TYR A 97 11.02 -8.15 -21.39
N GLU A 98 9.81 -8.43 -21.83
CA GLU A 98 9.41 -8.49 -23.25
C GLU A 98 8.27 -7.48 -23.44
N LEU A 99 8.62 -6.21 -23.65
CA LEU A 99 7.67 -5.10 -23.69
C LEU A 99 7.49 -4.61 -25.11
N ASP A 100 6.22 -4.55 -25.55
CA ASP A 100 5.84 -4.08 -26.88
C ASP A 100 6.04 -2.56 -26.97
N GLU A 101 6.96 -2.12 -27.83
CA GLU A 101 7.33 -0.70 -27.99
C GLU A 101 6.23 0.14 -28.66
N GLU A 102 5.22 -0.48 -29.28
CA GLU A 102 4.07 0.25 -29.82
C GLU A 102 3.15 0.80 -28.74
N ILE A 103 3.22 0.23 -27.51
CA ILE A 103 2.40 0.65 -26.37
C ILE A 103 2.99 1.93 -25.79
N LYS A 104 2.18 2.98 -25.78
CA LYS A 104 2.51 4.29 -25.19
C LYS A 104 1.78 4.49 -23.87
N ASP A 105 1.10 5.63 -23.75
CA ASP A 105 0.31 5.96 -22.57
C ASP A 105 -1.00 5.17 -22.56
N VAL A 106 -1.26 4.56 -21.39
CA VAL A 106 -2.47 3.79 -21.14
C VAL A 106 -3.20 4.41 -19.94
N PRO A 107 -4.53 4.58 -20.01
CA PRO A 107 -5.30 5.13 -18.89
C PRO A 107 -5.57 4.06 -17.83
N PHE A 108 -5.01 4.20 -16.64
CA PHE A 108 -5.26 3.32 -15.51
C PHE A 108 -4.92 3.98 -14.16
N ASP A 109 -5.41 3.39 -13.06
CA ASP A 109 -4.98 3.75 -11.71
C ASP A 109 -3.66 3.04 -11.39
N LYS A 110 -2.58 3.81 -11.35
CA LYS A 110 -1.20 3.33 -11.14
C LYS A 110 -1.07 2.51 -9.86
N ASN A 111 -1.66 2.97 -8.76
CA ASN A 111 -1.49 2.34 -7.44
C ASN A 111 -2.27 1.01 -7.35
N LYS A 112 -3.50 1.00 -7.87
CA LYS A 112 -4.34 -0.20 -7.88
C LYS A 112 -3.76 -1.27 -8.81
N CYS A 113 -3.28 -0.89 -9.99
CA CYS A 113 -2.62 -1.82 -10.92
C CYS A 113 -1.26 -2.30 -10.41
N GLU A 114 -0.52 -1.48 -9.65
CA GLU A 114 0.74 -1.91 -9.00
C GLU A 114 0.49 -3.07 -8.02
N PHE A 115 -0.60 -3.02 -7.25
CA PHE A 115 -0.96 -4.14 -6.39
C PHE A 115 -1.17 -5.44 -7.20
N VAL A 116 -1.88 -5.34 -8.34
CA VAL A 116 -2.16 -6.51 -9.19
C VAL A 116 -0.87 -7.11 -9.73
N LEU A 117 0.00 -6.29 -10.32
CA LEU A 117 1.26 -6.73 -10.90
C LEU A 117 2.21 -7.30 -9.85
N SER A 118 2.31 -6.65 -8.69
CA SER A 118 3.10 -7.11 -7.55
C SER A 118 2.62 -8.46 -7.02
N ASN A 119 1.30 -8.67 -6.96
CA ASN A 119 0.71 -9.95 -6.55
C ASN A 119 1.11 -11.08 -7.51
N PHE A 120 1.10 -10.83 -8.82
CA PHE A 120 1.51 -11.82 -9.81
C PHE A 120 3.01 -12.11 -9.74
N LEU A 121 3.85 -11.09 -9.57
CA LEU A 121 5.30 -11.25 -9.39
C LEU A 121 5.63 -12.04 -8.13
N MET A 122 4.96 -11.74 -7.02
CA MET A 122 5.13 -12.48 -5.77
C MET A 122 4.71 -13.95 -5.90
N ASN A 123 3.63 -14.23 -6.63
CA ASN A 123 3.21 -15.60 -6.92
C ASN A 123 4.24 -16.32 -7.80
N ALA A 124 4.73 -15.70 -8.86
CA ALA A 124 5.79 -16.25 -9.71
C ALA A 124 7.05 -16.53 -8.89
N LEU A 125 7.48 -15.59 -8.04
CA LEU A 125 8.62 -15.78 -7.13
C LEU A 125 8.38 -16.96 -6.18
N LYS A 126 7.18 -17.09 -5.61
CA LYS A 126 6.85 -18.15 -4.64
C LYS A 126 6.88 -19.54 -5.24
N PHE A 127 6.34 -19.71 -6.44
CA PHE A 127 6.13 -21.03 -7.05
C PHE A 127 7.23 -21.45 -8.03
N SER A 128 8.18 -20.58 -8.35
CA SER A 128 9.35 -20.91 -9.17
C SER A 128 10.51 -21.43 -8.33
N GLU A 129 11.38 -22.22 -8.96
CA GLU A 129 12.61 -22.77 -8.38
C GLU A 129 13.83 -21.94 -8.79
N SER A 130 14.94 -22.08 -8.06
CA SER A 130 16.21 -21.46 -8.44
C SER A 130 16.67 -21.94 -9.84
N GLY A 131 17.29 -21.04 -10.60
CA GLY A 131 17.74 -21.32 -11.98
C GLY A 131 16.66 -21.11 -13.04
N THR A 132 15.44 -20.72 -12.67
CA THR A 132 14.33 -20.42 -13.61
C THR A 132 14.30 -18.95 -14.01
N THR A 133 13.43 -18.64 -14.98
CA THR A 133 13.21 -17.27 -15.46
C THR A 133 11.74 -16.89 -15.30
N THR A 134 11.50 -15.67 -14.81
CA THR A 134 10.19 -15.02 -14.84
C THR A 134 10.24 -13.88 -15.86
N THR A 135 9.25 -13.80 -16.76
CA THR A 135 9.20 -12.80 -17.81
C THR A 135 7.96 -11.90 -17.65
N LEU A 136 8.19 -10.59 -17.60
CA LEU A 136 7.16 -9.58 -17.71
C LEU A 136 6.91 -9.24 -19.19
N ILE A 137 5.66 -9.36 -19.64
CA ILE A 137 5.30 -9.23 -21.06
C ILE A 137 4.19 -8.20 -21.17
N THR A 138 4.30 -7.27 -22.12
CA THR A 138 3.20 -6.40 -22.53
C THR A 138 2.87 -6.64 -23.99
N THR A 139 1.57 -6.74 -24.33
CA THR A 139 1.10 -6.94 -25.72
C THR A 139 -0.16 -6.14 -25.97
N LEU A 140 -0.34 -5.69 -27.20
CA LEU A 140 -1.60 -5.13 -27.68
C LEU A 140 -2.55 -6.25 -28.11
N SER A 141 -3.86 -6.04 -27.89
CA SER A 141 -4.88 -6.90 -28.54
C SER A 141 -4.84 -6.74 -30.07
N PRO A 142 -5.29 -7.75 -30.83
CA PRO A 142 -5.37 -7.65 -32.29
C PRO A 142 -6.18 -6.44 -32.76
N GLU A 143 -7.25 -6.10 -32.04
CA GLU A 143 -8.15 -4.97 -32.32
C GLU A 143 -7.55 -3.64 -31.85
N LYS A 144 -6.42 -3.65 -31.16
CA LYS A 144 -5.76 -2.48 -30.55
C LYS A 144 -6.68 -1.66 -29.62
N ASP A 145 -7.65 -2.31 -28.99
CA ASP A 145 -8.59 -1.71 -28.03
C ASP A 145 -8.18 -1.98 -26.58
N ARG A 146 -7.28 -2.95 -26.34
CA ARG A 146 -6.80 -3.39 -25.04
C ARG A 146 -5.31 -3.61 -25.02
N VAL A 147 -4.73 -3.46 -23.85
CA VAL A 147 -3.37 -3.88 -23.55
C VAL A 147 -3.40 -5.01 -22.53
N ARG A 148 -2.57 -6.02 -22.74
CA ARG A 148 -2.38 -7.14 -21.81
C ARG A 148 -1.01 -7.02 -21.16
N ILE A 149 -1.00 -7.12 -19.84
CA ILE A 149 0.21 -7.22 -19.00
C ILE A 149 0.25 -8.63 -18.42
N SER A 150 1.35 -9.35 -18.64
CA SER A 150 1.50 -10.75 -18.25
C SER A 150 2.76 -10.98 -17.45
N VAL A 151 2.67 -11.87 -16.47
CA VAL A 151 3.80 -12.43 -15.73
C VAL A 151 3.87 -13.92 -16.06
N LYS A 152 4.90 -14.34 -16.80
CA LYS A 152 5.15 -15.73 -17.18
C LYS A 152 6.25 -16.30 -16.30
N ASP A 153 5.97 -17.37 -15.59
CA ASP A 153 6.94 -18.09 -14.77
C ASP A 153 7.26 -19.48 -15.36
N GLN A 154 8.30 -20.10 -14.83
CA GLN A 154 8.73 -21.47 -15.14
C GLN A 154 8.57 -22.39 -13.91
N GLY A 155 7.58 -22.10 -13.07
CA GLY A 155 7.28 -22.87 -11.86
C GLY A 155 6.53 -24.16 -12.12
N MET A 156 5.74 -24.58 -11.13
CA MET A 156 5.01 -25.85 -11.17
C MET A 156 3.76 -25.83 -12.09
N GLY A 157 3.34 -24.67 -12.57
CA GLY A 157 2.11 -24.52 -13.37
C GLY A 157 0.83 -24.58 -12.54
N LEU A 158 -0.32 -24.60 -13.23
CA LEU A 158 -1.66 -24.51 -12.64
C LEU A 158 -2.37 -25.85 -12.46
N ASN A 159 -1.68 -26.97 -12.39
CA ASN A 159 -2.17 -28.32 -12.07
C ASN A 159 -3.69 -28.54 -12.27
N MET A 160 -4.17 -28.54 -13.50
CA MET A 160 -5.59 -28.83 -13.88
C MET A 160 -6.68 -28.06 -13.10
N VAL A 161 -6.33 -26.93 -12.52
CA VAL A 161 -7.29 -26.08 -11.80
C VAL A 161 -8.10 -25.28 -12.80
N ASP A 162 -9.41 -25.25 -12.59
CA ASP A 162 -10.27 -24.30 -13.27
C ASP A 162 -9.76 -22.87 -12.99
N THR A 163 -9.36 -22.17 -14.06
CA THR A 163 -8.74 -20.86 -13.96
C THR A 163 -9.66 -19.81 -13.30
N ASP A 164 -10.99 -19.97 -13.42
CA ASP A 164 -11.93 -19.08 -12.76
C ASP A 164 -11.94 -19.28 -11.25
N SER A 165 -11.68 -20.51 -10.78
CA SER A 165 -11.57 -20.82 -9.35
C SER A 165 -10.37 -20.17 -8.69
N LEU A 166 -9.26 -19.93 -9.43
CA LEU A 166 -8.05 -19.26 -8.91
C LEU A 166 -8.33 -17.85 -8.41
N PHE A 167 -9.27 -17.17 -9.03
CA PHE A 167 -9.66 -15.81 -8.69
C PHE A 167 -10.87 -15.75 -7.75
N SER A 168 -11.31 -16.90 -7.19
CA SER A 168 -12.33 -16.94 -6.15
C SER A 168 -11.74 -16.54 -4.82
N SER A 169 -12.51 -15.83 -4.00
CA SER A 169 -12.07 -15.43 -2.67
C SER A 169 -11.73 -16.65 -1.82
N PHE A 170 -10.56 -16.61 -1.16
CA PHE A 170 -10.04 -17.66 -0.28
C PHE A 170 -9.66 -18.98 -0.96
N TYR A 171 -9.50 -18.97 -2.27
CA TYR A 171 -8.96 -20.15 -2.95
C TYR A 171 -7.49 -20.33 -2.60
N GLN A 172 -7.17 -21.48 -2.04
CA GLN A 172 -5.81 -21.96 -1.78
C GLN A 172 -5.62 -23.25 -2.56
N GLY A 173 -4.64 -23.29 -3.47
CA GLY A 173 -4.31 -24.50 -4.21
C GLY A 173 -3.90 -25.64 -3.26
N VAL A 174 -3.84 -26.86 -3.77
CA VAL A 174 -3.57 -28.12 -3.02
C VAL A 174 -2.20 -28.15 -2.31
N HIS A 175 -1.32 -27.17 -2.56
CA HIS A 175 0.03 -27.14 -1.99
C HIS A 175 0.13 -26.17 -0.81
N GLU A 176 0.63 -26.67 0.33
CA GLU A 176 0.81 -26.01 1.63
C GLU A 176 1.76 -24.79 1.66
N LYS A 177 2.09 -24.18 0.52
CA LYS A 177 3.02 -23.02 0.50
C LYS A 177 2.40 -21.70 0.96
N GLY A 178 1.33 -21.75 1.78
CA GLY A 178 0.78 -20.57 2.49
C GLY A 178 0.46 -19.34 1.62
N GLY A 179 -0.65 -18.69 1.86
CA GLY A 179 -1.07 -17.43 1.23
C GLY A 179 -2.50 -17.17 1.65
N SER A 180 -2.93 -15.90 1.75
CA SER A 180 -4.28 -15.54 2.23
C SER A 180 -5.43 -15.97 1.30
N GLY A 181 -5.14 -16.38 0.06
CA GLY A 181 -6.17 -16.65 -0.95
C GLY A 181 -7.04 -15.44 -1.32
N ILE A 182 -6.69 -14.25 -0.83
CA ILE A 182 -7.45 -13.00 -1.08
C ILE A 182 -6.79 -12.19 -2.20
N GLY A 183 -5.48 -12.30 -2.40
CA GLY A 183 -4.74 -11.45 -3.33
C GLY A 183 -5.24 -11.53 -4.79
N LEU A 184 -5.49 -12.73 -5.31
CA LEU A 184 -5.98 -12.91 -6.68
C LEU A 184 -7.44 -12.48 -6.84
N SER A 185 -8.30 -12.71 -5.86
CA SER A 185 -9.70 -12.27 -5.91
C SER A 185 -9.81 -10.74 -5.82
N TYR A 186 -8.95 -10.11 -5.02
CA TYR A 186 -8.87 -8.65 -4.96
C TYR A 186 -8.30 -8.07 -6.27
N ALA A 187 -7.27 -8.68 -6.85
CA ALA A 187 -6.77 -8.31 -8.18
C ALA A 187 -7.87 -8.36 -9.24
N LYS A 188 -8.71 -9.42 -9.23
CA LYS A 188 -9.86 -9.53 -10.13
C LYS A 188 -10.86 -8.39 -9.92
N SER A 189 -11.18 -8.06 -8.67
CA SER A 189 -12.08 -6.94 -8.35
C SER A 189 -11.52 -5.62 -8.88
N LEU A 190 -10.27 -5.30 -8.62
CA LEU A 190 -9.61 -4.06 -9.09
C LEU A 190 -9.64 -3.93 -10.62
N ILE A 191 -9.27 -4.99 -11.33
CA ILE A 191 -9.24 -4.98 -12.80
C ILE A 191 -10.65 -4.94 -13.40
N THR A 192 -11.63 -5.60 -12.77
CA THR A 192 -13.04 -5.50 -13.19
C THR A 192 -13.56 -4.05 -13.09
N HIS A 193 -13.19 -3.31 -12.04
CA HIS A 193 -13.53 -1.90 -11.90
C HIS A 193 -12.85 -1.02 -12.98
N HIS A 194 -11.65 -1.41 -13.45
CA HIS A 194 -11.02 -0.79 -14.63
C HIS A 194 -11.68 -1.19 -15.96
N LYS A 195 -12.83 -1.91 -15.96
CA LYS A 195 -13.44 -2.52 -17.15
C LYS A 195 -12.49 -3.47 -17.90
N GLY A 196 -11.51 -3.99 -17.17
CA GLY A 196 -10.49 -4.93 -17.63
C GLY A 196 -10.90 -6.39 -17.41
N LYS A 197 -9.97 -7.30 -17.71
CA LYS A 197 -10.09 -8.74 -17.47
C LYS A 197 -8.83 -9.27 -16.82
N VAL A 198 -8.95 -10.27 -15.96
CA VAL A 198 -7.82 -11.04 -15.44
C VAL A 198 -7.94 -12.50 -15.88
N GLY A 199 -6.82 -13.17 -15.98
CA GLY A 199 -6.80 -14.59 -16.27
C GLY A 199 -5.47 -15.24 -15.94
N ALA A 200 -5.47 -16.56 -16.01
CA ALA A 200 -4.27 -17.37 -15.86
C ALA A 200 -4.34 -18.54 -16.81
N SER A 201 -3.18 -19.03 -17.25
CA SER A 201 -3.05 -20.24 -18.08
C SER A 201 -1.74 -20.95 -17.76
N ASN A 202 -1.61 -22.21 -18.13
CA ASN A 202 -0.30 -22.84 -18.14
C ASN A 202 0.55 -22.22 -19.24
N ALA A 203 1.84 -22.05 -18.96
CA ALA A 203 2.82 -21.64 -19.96
C ALA A 203 3.07 -22.78 -20.96
N ASP A 204 3.49 -22.45 -22.19
CA ASP A 204 3.98 -23.45 -23.13
C ASP A 204 5.23 -24.11 -22.53
N GLY A 205 5.09 -25.38 -22.13
CA GLY A 205 6.10 -26.16 -21.44
C GLY A 205 5.87 -26.22 -19.93
N LYS A 206 6.68 -25.57 -19.11
CA LYS A 206 6.62 -25.60 -17.64
C LYS A 206 6.31 -24.20 -17.09
N GLY A 207 5.39 -24.10 -16.12
CA GLY A 207 5.06 -22.87 -15.43
C GLY A 207 3.66 -22.35 -15.74
N ALA A 208 3.39 -21.13 -15.29
CA ALA A 208 2.12 -20.45 -15.45
C ALA A 208 2.29 -19.04 -16.05
N VAL A 209 1.21 -18.54 -16.62
CA VAL A 209 1.07 -17.15 -17.08
C VAL A 209 -0.13 -16.54 -16.37
N PHE A 210 0.12 -15.53 -15.55
CA PHE A 210 -0.93 -14.68 -14.99
C PHE A 210 -0.98 -13.37 -15.77
N TYR A 211 -2.16 -12.91 -16.12
CA TYR A 211 -2.31 -11.69 -16.90
C TYR A 211 -3.51 -10.86 -16.49
N PHE A 212 -3.44 -9.58 -16.79
CA PHE A 212 -4.60 -8.70 -16.79
C PHE A 212 -4.61 -7.83 -18.04
N GLU A 213 -5.81 -7.42 -18.43
CA GLU A 213 -6.05 -6.58 -19.59
C GLU A 213 -6.70 -5.26 -19.15
N LEU A 214 -6.24 -4.16 -19.74
CA LEU A 214 -6.81 -2.84 -19.54
C LEU A 214 -7.33 -2.30 -20.88
N PRO A 215 -8.48 -1.62 -20.92
CA PRO A 215 -8.95 -0.94 -22.11
C PRO A 215 -8.07 0.29 -22.40
N LEU A 216 -7.78 0.54 -23.68
CA LEU A 216 -7.04 1.73 -24.11
C LEU A 216 -7.93 2.97 -24.17
N PHE A 217 -9.23 2.78 -24.28
CA PHE A 217 -10.22 3.86 -24.31
C PHE A 217 -11.19 3.67 -23.14
N THR A 218 -11.34 4.68 -22.32
CA THR A 218 -12.36 4.71 -21.27
C THR A 218 -13.28 5.90 -21.52
N ASP A 219 -14.60 5.69 -21.39
CA ASP A 219 -15.58 6.79 -21.45
C ASP A 219 -15.34 7.88 -20.39
N ALA A 220 -14.48 7.58 -19.40
CA ALA A 220 -14.02 8.53 -18.38
C ALA A 220 -13.05 9.61 -18.91
N CYS A 221 -12.43 9.41 -20.09
CA CYS A 221 -11.63 10.46 -20.74
C CYS A 221 -12.44 11.66 -21.26
N GLY A 222 -13.78 11.59 -21.23
CA GLY A 222 -14.65 12.67 -21.70
C GLY A 222 -14.88 13.81 -20.72
N GLN A 223 -14.34 13.76 -19.49
CA GLN A 223 -14.51 14.81 -18.45
C GLN A 223 -13.18 15.28 -17.84
N LEU A 224 -12.12 15.27 -18.62
CA LEU A 224 -10.86 15.91 -18.22
C LEU A 224 -10.97 17.40 -18.54
N GLU A 225 -11.27 18.24 -17.56
CA GLU A 225 -10.83 19.63 -17.61
C GLU A 225 -9.29 19.60 -17.67
N PRO A 226 -8.65 20.42 -18.52
CA PRO A 226 -7.20 20.45 -18.61
C PRO A 226 -6.63 20.99 -17.29
N VAL A 227 -6.18 20.08 -16.43
CA VAL A 227 -5.32 20.46 -15.31
C VAL A 227 -4.00 20.89 -15.95
N SER A 228 -3.71 22.18 -15.82
CA SER A 228 -2.44 22.80 -16.16
C SER A 228 -1.30 21.92 -15.62
N THR A 229 -0.44 21.48 -16.54
CA THR A 229 0.80 20.79 -16.29
C THR A 229 1.73 21.71 -15.48
N GLU A 230 1.61 21.71 -14.16
CA GLU A 230 2.75 22.05 -13.34
C GLU A 230 3.55 20.78 -13.12
N THR A 231 4.71 20.81 -13.70
CA THR A 231 5.77 19.82 -13.67
C THR A 231 6.14 19.53 -12.21
N SER A 232 5.53 18.53 -11.60
CA SER A 232 6.08 17.96 -10.40
C SER A 232 7.28 17.11 -10.80
N ALA A 233 8.46 17.72 -10.71
CA ALA A 233 9.73 17.03 -10.79
C ALA A 233 9.67 15.79 -9.90
N GLY A 234 9.93 14.62 -10.50
CA GLY A 234 10.02 13.37 -9.79
C GLY A 234 11.03 13.49 -8.67
N VAL A 235 10.55 13.40 -7.45
CA VAL A 235 11.41 13.08 -6.31
C VAL A 235 11.70 11.60 -6.45
N GLU A 236 12.86 11.28 -7.00
CA GLU A 236 13.47 9.97 -6.85
C GLU A 236 13.56 9.70 -5.34
N VAL A 237 12.76 8.78 -4.84
CA VAL A 237 12.94 8.24 -3.51
C VAL A 237 14.12 7.28 -3.61
N ASN A 238 15.32 7.83 -3.58
CA ASN A 238 16.51 7.08 -3.22
C ASN A 238 16.28 6.54 -1.82
N GLU A 239 16.71 5.30 -1.54
CA GLU A 239 16.82 4.80 -0.16
C GLU A 239 17.48 5.89 0.68
N PRO A 240 16.97 6.20 1.88
CA PRO A 240 17.52 7.31 2.63
C PRO A 240 18.95 6.96 3.03
N ASP A 241 19.94 7.54 2.32
CA ASP A 241 21.19 7.88 2.95
C ASP A 241 20.84 8.49 4.30
N GLN A 242 21.61 8.18 5.34
CA GLN A 242 21.35 8.61 6.71
C GLN A 242 20.96 10.10 6.74
N VAL A 243 19.68 10.37 6.70
CA VAL A 243 19.16 11.74 6.78
C VAL A 243 19.52 12.22 8.19
N ASP A 244 20.34 13.24 8.26
CA ASP A 244 20.69 13.87 9.53
C ASP A 244 19.49 14.66 10.06
N TYR A 245 18.74 14.05 10.96
CA TYR A 245 17.59 14.67 11.62
C TYR A 245 17.98 15.60 12.78
N THR A 246 19.26 15.86 13.04
CA THR A 246 19.71 16.69 14.17
C THR A 246 19.17 18.12 14.11
N PHE A 247 18.85 18.62 12.92
CA PHE A 247 18.23 19.93 12.74
C PHE A 247 16.84 20.05 13.39
N LEU A 248 16.11 18.94 13.55
CA LEU A 248 14.78 18.92 14.20
C LEU A 248 14.85 19.15 15.71
N LYS A 249 16.01 18.94 16.33
CA LYS A 249 16.25 19.20 17.77
C LYS A 249 16.07 20.65 18.20
N LYS A 250 15.83 21.57 17.28
CA LYS A 250 15.54 22.98 17.54
C LYS A 250 14.05 23.26 17.67
N TYR A 251 13.22 22.35 17.21
CA TYR A 251 11.79 22.56 17.03
C TYR A 251 10.96 21.74 18.03
N SER A 252 9.78 22.25 18.31
CA SER A 252 8.75 21.60 19.13
C SER A 252 7.60 21.12 18.26
N VAL A 253 6.97 20.00 18.65
CA VAL A 253 5.85 19.42 17.93
C VAL A 253 4.66 19.20 18.87
N MET A 254 3.45 19.50 18.37
CA MET A 254 2.19 19.13 19.00
C MET A 254 1.63 17.90 18.28
N VAL A 255 1.31 16.85 19.03
CA VAL A 255 0.64 15.64 18.54
C VAL A 255 -0.75 15.58 19.14
N VAL A 256 -1.76 15.48 18.28
CA VAL A 256 -3.16 15.34 18.70
C VAL A 256 -3.69 14.00 18.21
N GLU A 257 -3.97 13.11 19.15
CA GLU A 257 -4.31 11.71 18.91
C GLU A 257 -5.20 11.20 20.02
N ASP A 258 -6.35 10.59 19.70
CA ASP A 258 -7.31 10.17 20.71
C ASP A 258 -6.94 8.84 21.38
N THR A 259 -6.27 7.95 20.64
CA THR A 259 -5.84 6.63 21.14
C THR A 259 -4.66 6.75 22.11
N PRO A 260 -4.79 6.40 23.39
CA PRO A 260 -3.75 6.62 24.40
C PRO A 260 -2.44 5.93 24.08
N GLU A 261 -2.49 4.69 23.57
CA GLU A 261 -1.32 3.88 23.22
C GLU A 261 -0.55 4.50 22.05
N LEU A 262 -1.26 4.90 20.99
CA LEU A 262 -0.65 5.54 19.82
C LEU A 262 -0.09 6.91 20.17
N ARG A 263 -0.80 7.69 20.98
CA ARG A 263 -0.34 8.99 21.47
C ARG A 263 0.95 8.86 22.29
N SER A 264 1.05 7.85 23.16
CA SER A 264 2.26 7.56 23.93
C SER A 264 3.42 7.15 23.03
N TYR A 265 3.17 6.26 22.08
CA TYR A 265 4.15 5.82 21.10
C TYR A 265 4.69 6.98 20.25
N LEU A 266 3.80 7.83 19.70
CA LEU A 266 4.21 9.00 18.93
C LEU A 266 5.02 9.99 19.76
N LYS A 267 4.61 10.22 21.02
CA LYS A 267 5.37 11.06 21.96
C LYS A 267 6.77 10.53 22.17
N GLU A 268 6.92 9.25 22.46
CA GLU A 268 8.23 8.62 22.70
C GLU A 268 9.10 8.69 21.43
N THR A 269 8.58 8.26 20.29
CA THR A 269 9.29 8.25 19.02
C THR A 269 9.75 9.64 18.62
N LEU A 270 8.86 10.64 18.65
CA LEU A 270 9.19 12.01 18.24
C LEU A 270 10.13 12.72 19.23
N SER A 271 10.17 12.32 20.50
CA SER A 271 11.11 12.86 21.49
C SER A 271 12.57 12.59 21.15
N HIS A 272 12.86 11.61 20.30
CA HIS A 272 14.21 11.38 19.78
C HIS A 272 14.63 12.44 18.74
N TYR A 273 13.68 13.08 18.07
CA TYR A 273 13.92 14.02 16.97
C TYR A 273 13.68 15.48 17.38
N PHE A 274 12.65 15.78 18.15
CA PHE A 274 12.25 17.14 18.53
C PHE A 274 12.75 17.53 19.93
N VAL A 275 12.93 18.83 20.16
CA VAL A 275 13.34 19.35 21.48
C VAL A 275 12.22 19.19 22.51
N ARG A 276 10.97 19.32 22.08
CA ARG A 276 9.77 19.15 22.92
C ARG A 276 8.64 18.53 22.14
N VAL A 277 7.95 17.58 22.76
CA VAL A 277 6.75 16.94 22.20
C VAL A 277 5.59 17.18 23.14
N TYR A 278 4.63 17.99 22.71
CA TYR A 278 3.37 18.20 23.39
C TYR A 278 2.34 17.18 22.89
N VAL A 279 1.40 16.77 23.72
CA VAL A 279 0.36 15.81 23.34
C VAL A 279 -1.00 16.25 23.81
N ALA A 280 -2.03 16.01 23.01
CA ALA A 280 -3.42 16.23 23.35
C ALA A 280 -4.27 15.03 22.90
N LYS A 281 -5.37 14.79 23.61
CA LYS A 281 -6.24 13.60 23.37
C LYS A 281 -7.39 13.85 22.40
N ASP A 282 -7.59 15.09 21.96
CA ASP A 282 -8.60 15.51 20.98
C ASP A 282 -8.31 16.92 20.47
N GLY A 283 -9.04 17.33 19.44
CA GLY A 283 -8.85 18.64 18.82
C GLY A 283 -9.14 19.83 19.75
N LYS A 284 -10.06 19.69 20.73
CA LYS A 284 -10.37 20.78 21.64
C LYS A 284 -9.22 21.05 22.60
N GLU A 285 -8.71 20.02 23.27
CA GLU A 285 -7.53 20.11 24.12
C GLU A 285 -6.29 20.55 23.29
N GLY A 286 -6.17 20.02 22.06
CA GLY A 286 -5.14 20.41 21.11
C GLY A 286 -5.16 21.92 20.83
N LEU A 287 -6.30 22.48 20.50
CA LEU A 287 -6.44 23.92 20.21
C LEU A 287 -6.07 24.81 21.42
N GLU A 288 -6.49 24.42 22.63
CA GLU A 288 -6.14 25.13 23.87
C GLU A 288 -4.61 25.10 24.09
N GLN A 289 -3.98 23.95 23.97
CA GLN A 289 -2.53 23.80 24.14
C GLN A 289 -1.72 24.48 23.01
N ILE A 290 -2.20 24.47 21.77
CA ILE A 290 -1.54 25.15 20.63
C ILE A 290 -1.45 26.66 20.90
N LYS A 291 -2.54 27.28 21.38
CA LYS A 291 -2.56 28.70 21.72
C LYS A 291 -1.63 29.08 22.87
N ASP A 292 -1.47 28.18 23.85
CA ASP A 292 -0.62 28.40 25.03
C ASP A 292 0.87 28.10 24.76
N ARG A 293 1.16 27.04 23.99
CA ARG A 293 2.51 26.52 23.82
C ARG A 293 3.22 26.98 22.55
N LEU A 294 2.44 27.41 21.53
CA LEU A 294 2.93 27.86 20.23
C LEU A 294 3.96 26.85 19.63
N PRO A 295 3.57 25.62 19.34
CA PRO A 295 4.49 24.62 18.77
C PRO A 295 4.93 25.01 17.36
N ASP A 296 6.12 24.56 16.94
CA ASP A 296 6.64 24.85 15.60
C ASP A 296 5.95 24.04 14.50
N ILE A 297 5.35 22.90 14.86
CA ILE A 297 4.61 22.03 13.94
C ILE A 297 3.49 21.31 14.69
N ILE A 298 2.39 21.06 13.98
CA ILE A 298 1.23 20.31 14.50
C ILE A 298 1.05 19.04 13.66
N ILE A 299 0.88 17.91 14.34
CA ILE A 299 0.53 16.61 13.75
C ILE A 299 -0.76 16.15 14.42
N SER A 300 -1.83 15.96 13.65
CA SER A 300 -3.14 15.60 14.19
C SER A 300 -3.73 14.42 13.44
N ASP A 301 -4.31 13.46 14.19
CA ASP A 301 -5.25 12.52 13.58
C ASP A 301 -6.49 13.26 13.08
N VAL A 302 -7.12 12.68 12.06
CA VAL A 302 -8.37 13.19 11.46
C VAL A 302 -9.58 12.80 12.29
N MET A 303 -9.63 11.56 12.76
CA MET A 303 -10.83 10.96 13.35
C MET A 303 -10.78 10.97 14.88
N MET A 304 -11.11 12.09 15.48
CA MET A 304 -11.10 12.25 16.93
C MET A 304 -12.48 12.70 17.46
N PRO A 305 -12.83 12.37 18.72
CA PRO A 305 -14.05 12.83 19.37
C PRO A 305 -13.99 14.35 19.66
N ARG A 306 -15.13 14.95 19.84
CA ARG A 306 -15.36 16.36 20.22
C ARG A 306 -14.98 17.39 19.16
N MET A 307 -13.78 17.35 18.62
CA MET A 307 -13.28 18.18 17.53
C MET A 307 -12.33 17.31 16.69
N ASN A 308 -12.67 17.08 15.45
CA ASN A 308 -11.87 16.30 14.52
C ASN A 308 -10.68 17.09 13.97
N GLY A 309 -9.72 16.40 13.31
CA GLY A 309 -8.50 17.03 12.80
C GLY A 309 -8.74 18.13 11.75
N PHE A 310 -9.79 18.00 10.92
CA PHE A 310 -10.15 19.05 9.94
C PHE A 310 -10.72 20.30 10.61
N GLU A 311 -11.54 20.12 11.64
CA GLU A 311 -12.06 21.23 12.42
C GLU A 311 -10.93 21.96 13.16
N LEU A 312 -10.04 21.18 13.79
CA LEU A 312 -8.85 21.73 14.46
C LEU A 312 -7.97 22.51 13.46
N CYS A 313 -7.68 21.94 12.28
CA CYS A 313 -6.89 22.61 11.26
C CYS A 313 -7.52 23.94 10.84
N ARG A 314 -8.83 23.99 10.62
CA ARG A 314 -9.58 25.21 10.27
C ARG A 314 -9.47 26.26 11.37
N GLU A 315 -9.68 25.87 12.63
CA GLU A 315 -9.56 26.78 13.77
C GLU A 315 -8.14 27.36 13.90
N VAL A 316 -7.11 26.55 13.67
CA VAL A 316 -5.72 26.99 13.67
C VAL A 316 -5.47 27.96 12.50
N LYS A 317 -5.88 27.59 11.28
CA LYS A 317 -5.60 28.38 10.06
C LYS A 317 -6.40 29.69 9.96
N THR A 318 -7.52 29.78 10.63
CA THR A 318 -8.32 31.03 10.69
C THR A 318 -7.89 31.97 11.82
N ASN A 319 -7.11 31.52 12.76
CA ASN A 319 -6.60 32.34 13.87
C ASN A 319 -5.26 32.99 13.48
N LEU A 320 -5.23 34.34 13.41
CA LEU A 320 -4.07 35.11 12.95
C LEU A 320 -2.78 34.84 13.73
N ASP A 321 -2.88 34.53 15.03
CA ASP A 321 -1.72 34.32 15.90
C ASP A 321 -1.02 32.98 15.66
N ILE A 322 -1.74 31.96 15.19
CA ILE A 322 -1.26 30.59 15.05
C ILE A 322 -1.39 30.01 13.63
N SER A 323 -1.96 30.80 12.68
CA SER A 323 -2.21 30.34 11.30
C SER A 323 -0.93 29.98 10.53
N HIS A 324 0.20 30.56 10.91
CA HIS A 324 1.50 30.31 10.29
C HIS A 324 2.10 28.93 10.64
N ILE A 325 1.61 28.27 11.71
CA ILE A 325 2.14 26.99 12.15
C ILE A 325 1.82 25.89 11.11
N PRO A 326 2.83 25.16 10.59
CA PRO A 326 2.61 24.01 9.72
C PRO A 326 1.71 22.96 10.39
N PHE A 327 0.74 22.44 9.62
CA PHE A 327 -0.24 21.47 10.10
C PHE A 327 -0.22 20.21 9.22
N ILE A 328 0.00 19.05 9.83
CA ILE A 328 0.00 17.75 9.18
C ILE A 328 -1.20 16.95 9.69
N LEU A 329 -2.03 16.47 8.78
CA LEU A 329 -3.13 15.55 9.08
C LEU A 329 -2.67 14.10 8.85
N LEU A 330 -2.76 13.28 9.89
CA LEU A 330 -2.61 11.84 9.78
C LEU A 330 -3.97 11.24 9.43
N THR A 331 -4.08 10.58 8.28
CA THR A 331 -5.33 9.93 7.88
C THR A 331 -5.06 8.48 7.51
N ALA A 332 -5.84 7.57 8.08
CA ALA A 332 -5.89 6.18 7.66
C ALA A 332 -6.66 5.98 6.34
N TYR A 333 -7.32 7.01 5.84
CA TYR A 333 -8.18 6.97 4.66
C TYR A 333 -7.55 7.73 3.50
N HIS A 334 -7.11 7.02 2.47
CA HIS A 334 -6.78 7.57 1.15
C HIS A 334 -8.08 7.94 0.39
N ASN A 335 -8.88 8.83 0.90
CA ASN A 335 -10.04 9.35 0.18
C ASN A 335 -9.69 10.73 -0.39
N SER A 336 -9.78 10.87 -1.72
CA SER A 336 -9.55 12.13 -2.43
C SER A 336 -10.39 13.30 -1.88
N GLN A 337 -11.58 13.03 -1.33
CA GLN A 337 -12.39 14.04 -0.64
C GLN A 337 -11.73 14.55 0.64
N ASN A 338 -11.05 13.69 1.39
CA ASN A 338 -10.35 14.09 2.61
C ASN A 338 -9.05 14.84 2.28
N MET A 339 -8.32 14.45 1.24
CA MET A 339 -7.17 15.22 0.74
C MET A 339 -7.62 16.60 0.24
N TYR A 340 -8.68 16.66 -0.58
CA TYR A 340 -9.22 17.92 -1.07
C TYR A 340 -9.74 18.83 0.06
N THR A 341 -10.34 18.25 1.10
CA THR A 341 -10.77 18.98 2.30
C THR A 341 -9.56 19.45 3.12
N GLY A 342 -8.51 18.63 3.26
CA GLY A 342 -7.25 19.01 3.89
C GLY A 342 -6.59 20.20 3.18
N TYR A 343 -6.44 20.15 1.87
CA TYR A 343 -5.89 21.27 1.09
C TYR A 343 -6.74 22.53 1.18
N LYS A 344 -8.08 22.43 1.17
CA LYS A 344 -8.97 23.59 1.37
C LYS A 344 -8.89 24.19 2.77
N THR A 345 -8.55 23.39 3.77
CA THR A 345 -8.39 23.87 5.15
C THR A 345 -6.98 24.36 5.45
N GLY A 346 -6.03 24.21 4.52
CA GLY A 346 -4.67 24.72 4.64
C GLY A 346 -3.70 23.79 5.37
N ALA A 347 -3.98 22.46 5.40
CA ALA A 347 -3.09 21.44 5.92
C ALA A 347 -2.11 20.97 4.85
#